data_a7bef376eb0a2e87bb8006dd1f809b10
#
_entry.id   a7bef376eb0a2e87bb8006dd1f809b10
#
_cell.length_a   1.000
_cell.length_b   1.000
_cell.length_c   1.000
_cell.angle_alpha   90.00
_cell.angle_beta   90.00
_cell.angle_gamma   90.00
#
_symmetry.space_group_name_H-M   'P 1'
#
loop_
_entity.id
_entity.type
_entity.pdbx_description
1 polymer ?
#
loop_
_entity_poly.entity_id
_entity_poly.type
_entity_poly.pdbx_seq_one_letter_code
_entity_poly.pdbx_strand_id
1 'polypeptide(L)'
;MRVGIAGLESVVQAKKDLNRFIKATDSIQEQELNQLVSEALPEMLQKTPYREGTLESGVYCRRSGSKQNKGVVAGAVAMHKGYNYAVIQHENTAYKHPVKGQAHFISEPLQKAVENFIRRVRERVDAAW
;
A
#
# COMPACT_ATOMS: atom_id res chain seq x y z
N MET A 1 23.81 16.22 3.63
CA MET A 1 24.09 16.29 2.19
C MET A 1 25.14 17.35 1.91
N ARG A 2 26.07 17.05 1.06
CA ARG A 2 27.05 18.03 0.61
C ARG A 2 26.72 18.47 -0.81
N VAL A 3 26.48 19.75 -0.99
CA VAL A 3 26.37 20.37 -2.31
C VAL A 3 27.38 21.46 -2.41
N GLY A 4 28.35 21.26 -3.28
CA GLY A 4 29.38 22.28 -3.56
C GLY A 4 29.10 22.94 -4.90
N ILE A 5 29.49 24.22 -5.01
CA ILE A 5 29.21 25.00 -6.23
C ILE A 5 30.48 25.50 -6.87
N ALA A 6 31.65 25.25 -6.31
CA ALA A 6 32.88 25.83 -6.75
C ALA A 6 33.71 24.87 -7.61
N GLY A 7 33.43 24.81 -8.90
CA GLY A 7 34.21 24.05 -9.86
C GLY A 7 33.65 22.71 -10.24
N LEU A 8 34.30 22.04 -11.20
CA LEU A 8 33.83 20.80 -11.81
C LEU A 8 33.79 19.63 -10.82
N GLU A 9 34.74 19.52 -9.91
CA GLU A 9 34.81 18.47 -8.90
C GLU A 9 33.61 18.52 -7.96
N SER A 10 33.17 19.71 -7.56
CA SER A 10 31.98 19.90 -6.72
C SER A 10 30.69 19.46 -7.43
N VAL A 11 30.60 19.73 -8.75
CA VAL A 11 29.45 19.29 -9.55
C VAL A 11 29.42 17.79 -9.67
N VAL A 12 30.56 17.15 -9.90
CA VAL A 12 30.65 15.67 -9.96
C VAL A 12 30.25 15.03 -8.63
N GLN A 13 30.69 15.59 -7.51
CA GLN A 13 30.35 15.10 -6.18
C GLN A 13 28.84 15.25 -5.89
N ALA A 14 28.26 16.39 -6.27
CA ALA A 14 26.82 16.62 -6.13
C ALA A 14 26.00 15.61 -6.93
N LYS A 15 26.43 15.27 -8.15
CA LYS A 15 25.79 14.22 -8.96
C LYS A 15 25.84 12.86 -8.27
N LYS A 16 26.97 12.50 -7.70
CA LYS A 16 27.13 11.24 -6.97
C LYS A 16 26.22 11.18 -5.74
N ASP A 17 26.13 12.27 -4.99
CA ASP A 17 25.27 12.37 -3.81
C ASP A 17 23.79 12.24 -4.20
N LEU A 18 23.37 12.92 -5.27
CA LEU A 18 22.01 12.80 -5.79
C LEU A 18 21.68 11.39 -6.27
N ASN A 19 22.58 10.77 -7.02
CA ASN A 19 22.36 9.40 -7.49
C ASN A 19 22.24 8.42 -6.34
N ARG A 20 23.04 8.58 -5.30
CA ARG A 20 22.96 7.74 -4.09
C ARG A 20 21.61 7.92 -3.40
N PHE A 21 21.17 9.16 -3.28
CA PHE A 21 19.87 9.48 -2.68
C PHE A 21 18.72 8.90 -3.48
N ILE A 22 18.74 9.03 -4.81
CA ILE A 22 17.70 8.46 -5.69
C ILE A 22 17.62 6.95 -5.52
N LYS A 23 18.74 6.25 -5.49
CA LYS A 23 18.77 4.79 -5.26
C LYS A 23 18.22 4.43 -3.88
N ALA A 24 18.59 5.20 -2.85
CA ALA A 24 18.09 4.97 -1.50
C ALA A 24 16.58 5.14 -1.42
N THR A 25 16.02 6.20 -2.02
CA THR A 25 14.58 6.44 -2.01
C THR A 25 13.83 5.37 -2.79
N ASP A 26 14.38 4.88 -3.89
CA ASP A 26 13.78 3.80 -4.67
C ASP A 26 13.68 2.50 -3.85
N SER A 27 14.75 2.15 -3.16
CA SER A 27 14.79 0.99 -2.27
C SER A 27 13.82 1.13 -1.10
N ILE A 28 13.74 2.32 -0.50
CA ILE A 28 12.80 2.61 0.60
C ILE A 28 11.35 2.41 0.14
N GLN A 29 10.99 2.97 -1.01
CA GLN A 29 9.65 2.82 -1.57
C GLN A 29 9.30 1.35 -1.79
N GLU A 30 10.23 0.58 -2.36
CA GLU A 30 10.04 -0.84 -2.62
C GLU A 30 9.75 -1.62 -1.33
N GLN A 31 10.59 -1.41 -0.32
CA GLN A 31 10.45 -2.08 0.97
C GLN A 31 9.16 -1.68 1.70
N GLU A 32 8.86 -0.40 1.71
CA GLU A 32 7.68 0.11 2.42
C GLU A 32 6.38 -0.22 1.73
N LEU A 33 6.36 -0.33 0.39
CA LEU A 33 5.17 -0.81 -0.32
C LEU A 33 4.91 -2.29 -0.02
N ASN A 34 5.95 -3.11 0.09
CA ASN A 34 5.80 -4.50 0.52
C ASN A 34 5.27 -4.58 1.96
N GLN A 35 5.74 -3.71 2.83
CA GLN A 35 5.25 -3.62 4.21
C GLN A 35 3.77 -3.21 4.25
N LEU A 36 3.37 -2.27 3.40
CA LEU A 36 1.97 -1.84 3.29
C LEU A 36 1.06 -3.03 2.98
N VAL A 37 1.42 -3.83 1.99
CA VAL A 37 0.67 -5.04 1.63
C VAL A 37 0.61 -6.01 2.80
N SER A 38 1.73 -6.23 3.49
CA SER A 38 1.81 -7.13 4.64
C SER A 38 0.94 -6.69 5.82
N GLU A 39 0.74 -5.38 5.98
CA GLU A 39 -0.15 -4.83 7.02
C GLU A 39 -1.61 -4.87 6.61
N ALA A 40 -1.91 -4.47 5.37
CA ALA A 40 -3.27 -4.27 4.92
C ALA A 40 -4.04 -5.58 4.74
N LEU A 41 -3.42 -6.57 4.10
CA LEU A 41 -4.12 -7.81 3.74
C LEU A 41 -4.67 -8.57 4.93
N PRO A 42 -3.90 -8.84 6.01
CA PRO A 42 -4.45 -9.53 7.17
C PRO A 42 -5.61 -8.77 7.84
N GLU A 43 -5.53 -7.45 7.92
CA GLU A 43 -6.61 -6.64 8.47
C GLU A 43 -7.86 -6.67 7.59
N MET A 44 -7.69 -6.62 6.28
CA MET A 44 -8.79 -6.76 5.34
C MET A 44 -9.50 -8.11 5.53
N LEU A 45 -8.73 -9.18 5.64
CA LEU A 45 -9.28 -10.52 5.84
C LEU A 45 -10.01 -10.63 7.17
N GLN A 46 -9.46 -10.04 8.23
CA GLN A 46 -10.09 -10.04 9.55
C GLN A 46 -11.42 -9.30 9.56
N LYS A 47 -11.52 -8.21 8.81
CA LYS A 47 -12.71 -7.35 8.75
C LYS A 47 -13.69 -7.74 7.64
N THR A 48 -13.32 -8.69 6.79
CA THR A 48 -14.20 -9.18 5.73
C THR A 48 -15.38 -9.94 6.33
N PRO A 49 -16.63 -9.62 5.93
CA PRO A 49 -17.79 -10.40 6.37
C PRO A 49 -17.67 -11.86 5.95
N TYR A 50 -17.97 -12.76 6.87
CA TYR A 50 -17.93 -14.20 6.61
C TYR A 50 -19.31 -14.73 6.26
N ARG A 51 -19.40 -15.33 5.08
CA ARG A 51 -20.55 -16.10 4.65
C ARG A 51 -20.03 -17.18 3.71
N GLU A 52 -19.89 -18.41 4.22
CA GLU A 52 -19.38 -19.56 3.48
C GLU A 52 -17.93 -19.43 2.98
N GLY A 53 -17.20 -18.37 3.40
CA GLY A 53 -15.80 -18.16 3.04
C GLY A 53 -15.55 -17.65 1.63
N THR A 54 -16.57 -17.51 0.79
CA THR A 54 -16.42 -17.09 -0.60
C THR A 54 -15.83 -15.65 -0.72
N LEU A 55 -16.32 -14.74 0.11
CA LEU A 55 -15.88 -13.36 0.08
C LEU A 55 -14.42 -13.24 0.55
N GLU A 56 -14.07 -13.92 1.64
CA GLU A 56 -12.69 -13.93 2.15
C GLU A 56 -11.69 -14.43 1.12
N SER A 57 -12.03 -15.51 0.41
CA SER A 57 -11.13 -16.09 -0.59
C SER A 57 -10.92 -15.18 -1.81
N GLY A 58 -11.81 -14.21 -2.02
CA GLY A 58 -11.71 -13.25 -3.10
C GLY A 58 -11.05 -11.93 -2.74
N VAL A 59 -10.69 -11.72 -1.48
CA VAL A 59 -10.00 -10.50 -1.02
C VAL A 59 -8.53 -10.56 -1.41
N TYR A 60 -8.03 -9.46 -1.97
CA TYR A 60 -6.62 -9.39 -2.35
C TYR A 60 -6.04 -8.00 -2.07
N CYS A 61 -4.74 -7.98 -1.84
CA CYS A 61 -3.92 -6.77 -1.78
C CYS A 61 -2.52 -7.15 -2.26
N ARG A 62 -2.05 -6.52 -3.31
CA ARG A 62 -0.77 -6.90 -3.92
C ARG A 62 -0.08 -5.71 -4.56
N ARG A 63 1.21 -5.91 -4.83
CA ARG A 63 2.00 -4.93 -5.56
C ARG A 63 1.54 -4.83 -7.01
N SER A 64 1.58 -3.61 -7.53
CA SER A 64 1.19 -3.30 -8.91
C SER A 64 2.14 -2.28 -9.52
N GLY A 65 1.97 -2.04 -10.82
CA GLY A 65 2.73 -1.02 -11.53
C GLY A 65 4.09 -1.50 -12.03
N SER A 66 4.96 -0.54 -12.30
CA SER A 66 6.30 -0.75 -12.84
C SER A 66 7.36 -0.15 -11.93
N LYS A 67 8.63 -0.25 -12.30
CA LYS A 67 9.74 0.39 -11.55
C LYS A 67 9.59 1.90 -11.46
N GLN A 68 9.08 2.53 -12.52
CA GLN A 68 8.89 3.98 -12.55
C GLN A 68 7.57 4.41 -11.91
N ASN A 69 6.61 3.51 -11.85
CA ASN A 69 5.25 3.82 -11.42
C ASN A 69 4.76 2.76 -10.44
N LYS A 70 5.37 2.73 -9.27
CA LYS A 70 5.10 1.75 -8.24
C LYS A 70 3.73 1.97 -7.61
N GLY A 71 3.06 0.88 -7.28
CA GLY A 71 1.75 0.97 -6.66
C GLY A 71 1.34 -0.29 -5.92
N VAL A 72 0.15 -0.21 -5.38
CA VAL A 72 -0.53 -1.32 -4.70
C VAL A 72 -1.97 -1.33 -5.19
N VAL A 73 -2.50 -2.51 -5.42
CA VAL A 73 -3.92 -2.69 -5.74
C VAL A 73 -4.55 -3.61 -4.71
N ALA A 74 -5.75 -3.25 -4.28
CA ALA A 74 -6.52 -4.03 -3.33
C ALA A 74 -7.95 -4.13 -3.81
N GLY A 75 -8.60 -5.23 -3.50
CA GLY A 75 -9.99 -5.42 -3.87
C GLY A 75 -10.53 -6.74 -3.40
N ALA A 76 -11.75 -7.03 -3.80
CA ALA A 76 -12.40 -8.30 -3.53
C ALA A 76 -13.32 -8.67 -4.68
N VAL A 77 -13.35 -9.97 -4.98
CA VAL A 77 -14.25 -10.51 -6.00
C VAL A 77 -14.97 -11.70 -5.39
N ALA A 78 -16.28 -11.60 -5.33
CA ALA A 78 -17.13 -12.69 -4.88
C ALA A 78 -18.40 -12.68 -5.76
N MET A 79 -18.35 -13.40 -6.86
CA MET A 79 -19.44 -13.43 -7.83
C MET A 79 -20.58 -14.29 -7.35
N HIS A 80 -21.79 -13.75 -7.43
CA HIS A 80 -23.00 -14.49 -7.12
C HIS A 80 -24.11 -14.05 -8.10
N LYS A 81 -24.63 -14.97 -8.88
CA LYS A 81 -25.67 -14.70 -9.88
C LYS A 81 -25.34 -13.53 -10.82
N GLY A 82 -24.09 -13.43 -11.26
CA GLY A 82 -23.63 -12.37 -12.16
C GLY A 82 -23.26 -11.06 -11.47
N TYR A 83 -23.38 -10.96 -10.17
CA TYR A 83 -23.00 -9.76 -9.40
C TYR A 83 -21.73 -9.97 -8.60
N ASN A 84 -20.91 -8.94 -8.49
CA ASN A 84 -19.83 -8.92 -7.53
C ASN A 84 -20.40 -8.55 -6.17
N TYR A 85 -20.70 -9.54 -5.39
CA TYR A 85 -21.29 -9.42 -4.07
C TYR A 85 -20.37 -8.68 -3.07
N ALA A 86 -19.06 -8.70 -3.30
CA ALA A 86 -18.10 -7.99 -2.46
C ALA A 86 -18.35 -6.47 -2.43
N VAL A 87 -18.74 -5.88 -3.56
CA VAL A 87 -19.03 -4.44 -3.64
C VAL A 87 -20.19 -4.09 -2.70
N ILE A 88 -21.25 -4.89 -2.72
CA ILE A 88 -22.42 -4.65 -1.87
C ILE A 88 -22.04 -4.77 -0.40
N GLN A 89 -21.28 -5.79 -0.02
CA GLN A 89 -20.86 -5.99 1.36
C GLN A 89 -19.92 -4.89 1.85
N HIS A 90 -19.10 -4.35 0.99
CA HIS A 90 -18.17 -3.27 1.32
C HIS A 90 -18.90 -1.94 1.54
N GLU A 91 -19.84 -1.61 0.66
CA GLU A 91 -20.48 -0.28 0.63
C GLU A 91 -21.73 -0.18 1.50
N ASN A 92 -22.45 -1.28 1.73
CA ASN A 92 -23.72 -1.24 2.44
C ASN A 92 -23.54 -1.32 3.97
N THR A 93 -23.61 -0.19 4.63
CA THR A 93 -23.45 -0.08 6.08
C THR A 93 -24.67 -0.60 6.86
N ALA A 94 -25.80 -0.83 6.20
CA ALA A 94 -27.01 -1.35 6.81
C ALA A 94 -27.02 -2.89 6.93
N TYR A 95 -26.12 -3.58 6.24
CA TYR A 95 -26.03 -5.03 6.30
C TYR A 95 -25.45 -5.48 7.64
N LYS A 96 -26.06 -6.54 8.19
CA LYS A 96 -25.55 -7.18 9.41
C LYS A 96 -24.47 -8.18 9.05
N HIS A 97 -23.47 -8.27 9.91
CA HIS A 97 -22.35 -9.20 9.77
C HIS A 97 -22.29 -10.11 11.02
N PRO A 98 -23.13 -11.17 11.07
CA PRO A 98 -23.37 -11.90 12.32
C PRO A 98 -22.17 -12.71 12.82
N VAL A 99 -21.24 -13.08 11.97
CA VAL A 99 -20.05 -13.85 12.39
C VAL A 99 -18.86 -12.92 12.64
N LYS A 100 -18.49 -12.14 11.63
CA LYS A 100 -17.45 -11.14 11.73
C LYS A 100 -17.54 -10.16 10.57
N GLY A 101 -16.79 -9.08 10.65
CA GLY A 101 -16.61 -8.16 9.55
C GLY A 101 -17.42 -6.89 9.68
N GLN A 102 -17.23 -6.03 8.72
CA GLN A 102 -17.85 -4.72 8.68
C GLN A 102 -17.94 -4.22 7.23
N ALA A 103 -18.72 -3.14 7.01
CA ALA A 103 -18.63 -2.38 5.77
C ALA A 103 -17.24 -1.76 5.64
N HIS A 104 -16.86 -1.38 4.45
CA HIS A 104 -15.55 -0.79 4.14
C HIS A 104 -14.35 -1.65 4.58
N PHE A 105 -14.51 -2.97 4.52
CA PHE A 105 -13.51 -3.93 4.99
C PHE A 105 -12.21 -3.91 4.18
N ILE A 106 -12.18 -3.25 3.03
CA ILE A 106 -10.98 -3.04 2.22
C ILE A 106 -10.46 -1.62 2.40
N SER A 107 -11.33 -0.62 2.24
CA SER A 107 -10.92 0.79 2.24
C SER A 107 -10.37 1.26 3.58
N GLU A 108 -10.96 0.87 4.70
CA GLU A 108 -10.48 1.30 6.02
C GLU A 108 -9.10 0.74 6.36
N PRO A 109 -8.85 -0.60 6.25
CA PRO A 109 -7.51 -1.13 6.48
C PRO A 109 -6.46 -0.59 5.49
N LEU A 110 -6.84 -0.41 4.23
CA LEU A 110 -5.94 0.13 3.22
C LEU A 110 -5.55 1.57 3.54
N GLN A 111 -6.51 2.41 3.90
CA GLN A 111 -6.24 3.80 4.26
C GLN A 111 -5.29 3.89 5.45
N LYS A 112 -5.50 3.08 6.47
CA LYS A 112 -4.63 3.03 7.66
C LYS A 112 -3.21 2.61 7.27
N ALA A 113 -3.08 1.58 6.44
CA ALA A 113 -1.78 1.11 5.96
C ALA A 113 -1.07 2.17 5.09
N VAL A 114 -1.81 2.91 4.29
CA VAL A 114 -1.27 4.01 3.48
C VAL A 114 -0.77 5.16 4.37
N GLU A 115 -1.49 5.51 5.41
CA GLU A 115 -1.06 6.55 6.37
C GLU A 115 0.25 6.13 7.05
N ASN A 116 0.35 4.88 7.49
CA ASN A 116 1.58 4.35 8.08
C ASN A 116 2.73 4.33 7.06
N PHE A 117 2.45 3.97 5.81
CA PHE A 117 3.41 3.98 4.72
C PHE A 117 3.98 5.39 4.49
N ILE A 118 3.12 6.39 4.39
CA ILE A 118 3.56 7.78 4.16
C ILE A 118 4.47 8.23 5.29
N ARG A 119 4.12 7.95 6.53
CA ARG A 119 4.92 8.31 7.69
C ARG A 119 6.30 7.64 7.65
N ARG A 120 6.34 6.33 7.41
CA ARG A 120 7.60 5.57 7.39
C ARG A 120 8.50 5.99 6.25
N VAL A 121 7.94 6.21 5.05
CA VAL A 121 8.72 6.68 3.91
C VAL A 121 9.32 8.04 4.20
N ARG A 122 8.53 8.97 4.75
CA ARG A 122 9.01 10.31 5.09
C ARG A 122 10.17 10.25 6.08
N GLU A 123 10.04 9.47 7.14
CA GLU A 123 11.08 9.30 8.16
C GLU A 123 12.36 8.71 7.56
N ARG A 124 12.24 7.69 6.73
CA ARG A 124 13.39 7.02 6.11
C ARG A 124 14.06 7.89 5.04
N VAL A 125 13.29 8.62 4.25
CA VAL A 125 13.83 9.55 3.25
C VAL A 125 14.59 10.68 3.93
N ASP A 126 14.05 11.25 5.00
CA ASP A 126 14.73 12.29 5.78
C ASP A 126 16.05 11.76 6.36
N ALA A 127 16.06 10.54 6.85
CA ALA A 127 17.28 9.93 7.38
C ALA A 127 18.31 9.57 6.30
N ALA A 128 17.90 9.37 5.06
CA ALA A 128 18.80 9.02 3.95
C ALA A 128 19.47 10.22 3.33
N TRP A 129 18.97 11.41 3.55
CA TRP A 129 19.50 12.67 3.03
C TRP A 129 20.44 13.35 4.05
#